data_aa83ec9936900f8c2d4b2a341e59e86d
#
_entry.id   aa83ec9936900f8c2d4b2a341e59e86d
#
_cell.length_a   1.000
_cell.length_b   1.000
_cell.length_c   1.000
_cell.angle_alpha   90.00
_cell.angle_beta   90.00
_cell.angle_gamma   90.00
#
_symmetry.space_group_name_H-M   'P 1'
#
loop_
_entity.id
_entity.type
_entity.pdbx_description
1 polymer ?
#
loop_
_entity_poly.entity_id
_entity_poly.type
_entity_poly.pdbx_seq_one_letter_code
_entity_poly.pdbx_strand_id
1 'polypeptide(L)'
;MGTDTLFPERRTRVSLESELPNRPTRPCLVVISGGNELGQRIDLDDSDVIIGRAETSRLFINSDLVSRHHATVARIAGRYVLKDQGSTNGTFVN
;
A
#
# COMPACT_ATOMS: atom_id res chain seq x y z
N MET A 1 13.59 12.12 0.18
CA MET A 1 13.01 11.71 -0.28
C MET A 1 12.72 10.57 -1.05
N GLY A 2 11.85 10.16 -1.39
CA GLY A 2 11.53 8.94 -2.02
C GLY A 2 11.75 8.97 -3.49
N THR A 3 11.85 7.78 -4.05
CA THR A 3 12.02 7.66 -5.47
C THR A 3 10.74 7.93 -6.23
N ASP A 4 9.61 7.92 -5.55
CA ASP A 4 8.35 8.15 -6.20
C ASP A 4 8.18 9.58 -6.67
N THR A 5 9.06 10.48 -6.29
CA THR A 5 8.97 11.86 -6.74
C THR A 5 9.19 12.03 -8.22
N LEU A 6 9.77 11.03 -8.88
CA LEU A 6 10.00 11.12 -10.32
C LEU A 6 8.71 11.05 -11.13
N PHE A 7 7.69 10.42 -10.59
CA PHE A 7 6.43 10.25 -11.32
C PHE A 7 5.24 10.47 -10.41
N PRO A 8 5.18 11.59 -9.74
CA PRO A 8 4.16 11.76 -8.70
C PRO A 8 2.75 11.72 -9.22
N GLU A 9 2.52 12.18 -10.43
CA GLU A 9 1.17 12.24 -10.95
C GLU A 9 0.68 10.90 -11.47
N ARG A 10 1.57 9.91 -11.57
CA ARG A 10 1.17 8.62 -12.13
C ARG A 10 1.19 7.50 -11.11
N ARG A 11 1.54 7.79 -9.89
CA ARG A 11 1.66 6.76 -8.88
C ARG A 11 0.64 6.93 -7.79
N THR A 12 0.06 5.82 -7.39
CA THR A 12 -0.74 5.77 -6.18
C THR A 12 0.22 5.62 -5.01
N ARG A 13 0.03 6.45 -4.01
CA ARG A 13 0.89 6.43 -2.83
C ARG A 13 0.12 5.93 -1.63
N VAL A 14 0.75 5.05 -0.89
CA VAL A 14 0.18 4.49 0.33
C VAL A 14 1.16 4.75 1.45
N SER A 15 0.66 5.26 2.55
CA SER A 15 1.47 5.61 3.70
C SER A 15 1.23 4.65 4.84
N LEU A 16 2.29 4.31 5.58
CA LEU A 16 2.18 3.52 6.79
C LEU A 16 2.08 4.47 7.96
N GLU A 17 0.97 4.43 8.65
CA GLU A 17 0.65 5.41 9.67
C GLU A 17 0.91 4.91 11.08
N SER A 18 1.91 4.06 11.24
CA SER A 18 2.19 3.50 12.55
C SER A 18 3.10 4.35 13.40
N GLU A 19 3.64 5.44 12.83
CA GLU A 19 4.69 6.16 13.53
C GLU A 19 4.24 7.42 14.21
N LEU A 20 2.98 7.71 14.20
CA LEU A 20 2.45 8.89 14.84
C LEU A 20 2.51 8.71 16.36
N PRO A 21 3.16 9.64 17.07
CA PRO A 21 3.47 9.39 18.47
C PRO A 21 2.25 9.28 19.39
N ASN A 22 1.16 9.87 19.04
CA ASN A 22 -0.01 9.82 19.92
C ASN A 22 -1.01 8.77 19.49
N ARG A 23 -0.60 7.82 18.71
CA ARG A 23 -1.51 6.81 18.26
C ARG A 23 -1.24 5.51 18.97
N PRO A 24 -2.13 5.08 19.82
CA PRO A 24 -1.96 3.77 20.46
C PRO A 24 -2.41 2.63 19.59
N THR A 25 -2.88 2.91 18.40
CA THR A 25 -3.53 1.90 17.61
C THR A 25 -2.55 1.15 16.75
N ARG A 26 -3.06 0.16 16.06
CA ARG A 26 -2.26 -0.62 15.14
C ARG A 26 -1.88 0.19 13.94
N PRO A 27 -0.82 -0.21 13.28
CA PRO A 27 -0.42 0.41 12.02
C PRO A 27 -1.50 0.20 10.96
N CYS A 28 -1.50 1.09 9.99
CA CYS A 28 -2.44 0.99 8.88
C CYS A 28 -1.79 1.47 7.60
N LEU A 29 -2.43 1.15 6.49
CA LEU A 29 -2.08 1.69 5.19
C LEU A 29 -3.14 2.69 4.79
N VAL A 30 -2.70 3.81 4.24
CA VAL A 30 -3.61 4.86 3.77
C VAL A 30 -3.19 5.25 2.37
N VAL A 31 -4.16 5.33 1.47
CA VAL A 31 -3.89 5.80 0.12
C VAL A 31 -3.82 7.31 0.17
N ILE A 32 -2.64 7.86 -0.11
CA ILE A 32 -2.41 9.29 0.01
C ILE A 32 -2.32 10.00 -1.33
N SER A 33 -2.35 9.26 -2.42
CA SER A 33 -2.31 9.84 -3.75
C SER A 33 -2.89 8.81 -4.71
N GLY A 34 -3.67 9.25 -5.66
CA GLY A 34 -4.29 8.34 -6.61
C GLY A 34 -5.66 8.86 -6.96
N GLY A 35 -6.50 8.00 -7.48
CA GLY A 35 -7.80 8.40 -7.94
C GLY A 35 -8.88 8.26 -6.89
N ASN A 36 -9.84 7.42 -7.19
CA ASN A 36 -11.03 7.29 -6.35
C ASN A 36 -10.75 6.68 -4.98
N GLU A 37 -9.61 6.03 -4.83
CA GLU A 37 -9.30 5.36 -3.58
C GLU A 37 -8.56 6.25 -2.59
N LEU A 38 -8.36 7.50 -2.93
CA LEU A 38 -7.68 8.43 -2.05
C LEU A 38 -8.36 8.47 -0.68
N GLY A 39 -7.57 8.29 0.36
CA GLY A 39 -8.09 8.27 1.70
C GLY A 39 -8.53 6.90 2.19
N GLN A 40 -8.53 5.90 1.33
CA GLN A 40 -8.87 4.56 1.77
C GLN A 40 -7.86 4.06 2.80
N ARG A 41 -8.36 3.43 3.83
CA ARG A 41 -7.54 3.03 4.95
C ARG A 41 -7.76 1.56 5.29
N ILE A 42 -6.67 0.84 5.48
CA ILE A 42 -6.72 -0.57 5.86
C ILE A 42 -5.85 -0.74 7.11
N ASP A 43 -6.44 -1.22 8.18
CA ASP A 43 -5.69 -1.52 9.39
C ASP A 43 -4.89 -2.79 9.17
N LEU A 44 -3.66 -2.79 9.64
CA LEU A 44 -2.79 -3.95 9.56
C LEU A 44 -2.92 -4.78 10.82
N ASP A 45 -3.01 -6.08 10.63
CA ASP A 45 -3.05 -7.02 11.74
C ASP A 45 -2.17 -8.20 11.37
N ASP A 46 -2.44 -9.38 11.89
CA ASP A 46 -1.61 -10.55 11.60
C ASP A 46 -1.92 -11.16 10.24
N SER A 47 -2.97 -10.71 9.59
CA SER A 47 -3.34 -11.23 8.28
C SER A 47 -2.62 -10.47 7.18
N ASP A 48 -2.30 -11.17 6.11
CA ASP A 48 -1.70 -10.54 4.96
C ASP A 48 -2.69 -9.61 4.28
N VAL A 49 -2.18 -8.50 3.76
CA VAL A 49 -2.99 -7.56 3.01
C VAL A 49 -2.53 -7.57 1.56
N ILE A 50 -3.44 -7.95 0.67
CA ILE A 50 -3.16 -7.94 -0.75
C ILE A 50 -3.56 -6.58 -1.30
N ILE A 51 -2.64 -5.97 -2.03
CA ILE A 51 -2.84 -4.68 -2.67
C ILE A 51 -2.94 -4.93 -4.16
N GLY A 52 -3.99 -4.46 -4.80
CA GLY A 52 -4.07 -4.66 -6.23
C GLY A 52 -5.36 -4.17 -6.84
N ARG A 53 -5.46 -4.37 -8.15
CA ARG A 53 -6.60 -3.96 -8.94
C ARG A 53 -7.72 -5.01 -8.93
N ALA A 54 -7.44 -6.23 -8.48
CA ALA A 54 -8.47 -7.24 -8.35
C ALA A 54 -9.44 -6.84 -7.24
N GLU A 55 -10.72 -7.03 -7.49
CA GLU A 55 -11.73 -6.63 -6.52
C GLU A 55 -11.65 -7.38 -5.21
N THR A 56 -11.02 -8.54 -5.24
CA THR A 56 -10.82 -9.33 -4.03
C THR A 56 -9.66 -8.81 -3.19
N SER A 57 -8.90 -7.86 -3.68
CA SER A 57 -7.79 -7.30 -2.93
C SER A 57 -8.31 -6.53 -1.73
N ARG A 58 -7.66 -6.72 -0.59
CA ARG A 58 -8.09 -6.03 0.60
C ARG A 58 -7.87 -4.53 0.49
N LEU A 59 -6.77 -4.12 -0.12
CA LEU A 59 -6.59 -2.73 -0.52
C LEU A 59 -6.77 -2.67 -2.02
N PHE A 60 -8.00 -2.41 -2.42
CA PHE A 60 -8.37 -2.40 -3.82
C PHE A 60 -8.04 -1.03 -4.42
N ILE A 61 -7.27 -1.03 -5.49
CA ILE A 61 -6.91 0.20 -6.19
C ILE A 61 -7.27 0.02 -7.65
N ASN A 62 -8.25 0.78 -8.09
CA ASN A 62 -8.74 0.68 -9.46
C ASN A 62 -7.96 1.62 -10.36
N SER A 63 -6.77 1.21 -10.73
CA SER A 63 -5.90 1.99 -11.58
C SER A 63 -5.22 1.06 -12.57
N ASP A 64 -5.13 1.50 -13.81
CA ASP A 64 -4.44 0.71 -14.84
C ASP A 64 -2.96 0.55 -14.55
N LEU A 65 -2.42 1.37 -13.68
CA LEU A 65 -1.00 1.30 -13.32
C LEU A 65 -0.76 0.25 -12.23
N VAL A 66 -1.81 -0.30 -11.65
CA VAL A 66 -1.71 -1.26 -10.58
C VAL A 66 -2.11 -2.63 -11.12
N SER A 67 -1.26 -3.62 -10.91
CA SER A 67 -1.54 -5.00 -11.32
C SER A 67 -2.65 -5.58 -10.46
N ARG A 68 -3.31 -6.60 -10.97
CA ARG A 68 -4.41 -7.23 -10.24
C ARG A 68 -3.97 -7.71 -8.86
N HIS A 69 -2.83 -8.37 -8.78
CA HIS A 69 -2.21 -8.75 -7.52
C HIS A 69 -0.86 -8.06 -7.50
N HIS A 70 -0.82 -6.85 -7.00
CA HIS A 70 0.34 -5.99 -7.16
C HIS A 70 1.39 -6.22 -6.08
N ALA A 71 0.96 -6.24 -4.83
CA ALA A 71 1.87 -6.38 -3.71
C ALA A 71 1.14 -6.97 -2.52
N THR A 72 1.90 -7.47 -1.57
CA THR A 72 1.35 -8.01 -0.33
C THR A 72 2.11 -7.43 0.84
N VAL A 73 1.40 -7.05 1.87
CA VAL A 73 2.00 -6.66 3.14
C VAL A 73 1.72 -7.78 4.13
N ALA A 74 2.77 -8.32 4.70
CA ALA A 74 2.67 -9.42 5.64
C ALA A 74 3.42 -9.07 6.92
N ARG A 75 2.99 -9.65 8.03
CA ARG A 75 3.70 -9.48 9.28
C ARG A 75 4.58 -10.69 9.51
N ILE A 76 5.89 -10.47 9.54
CA ILE A 76 6.87 -11.52 9.69
C ILE A 76 7.82 -11.15 10.81
N ALA A 77 7.89 -11.98 11.84
CA ALA A 77 8.77 -11.76 12.97
C ALA A 77 8.58 -10.38 13.60
N GLY A 78 7.34 -9.96 13.74
CA GLY A 78 7.02 -8.69 14.36
C GLY A 78 7.17 -7.49 13.47
N ARG A 79 7.50 -7.69 12.21
CA ARG A 79 7.69 -6.59 11.27
C ARG A 79 6.73 -6.72 10.12
N TYR A 80 6.38 -5.59 9.51
CA TYR A 80 5.57 -5.59 8.31
C TYR A 80 6.48 -5.56 7.10
N VAL A 81 6.30 -6.52 6.21
CA VAL A 81 7.14 -6.70 5.04
C VAL A 81 6.29 -6.53 3.80
N LEU A 82 6.72 -5.63 2.92
CA LEU A 82 6.07 -5.39 1.66
C LEU A 82 6.75 -6.21 0.58
N LYS A 83 5.97 -6.95 -0.19
CA LYS A 83 6.51 -7.81 -1.21
C LYS A 83 5.79 -7.58 -2.51
N ASP A 84 6.54 -7.23 -3.56
CA ASP A 84 5.97 -7.10 -4.89
C ASP A 84 5.63 -8.47 -5.43
N GLN A 85 4.50 -8.59 -6.09
CA GLN A 85 4.01 -9.86 -6.59
C GLN A 85 4.19 -9.95 -8.11
N GLY A 86 5.31 -9.48 -8.61
CA GLY A 86 5.57 -9.54 -10.05
C GLY A 86 4.78 -8.51 -10.81
N SER A 87 4.58 -7.34 -10.22
CA SER A 87 3.76 -6.32 -10.84
C SER A 87 4.42 -5.78 -12.10
N THR A 88 3.58 -5.28 -13.01
CA THR A 88 4.07 -4.73 -14.27
C THR A 88 4.87 -3.45 -14.07
N ASN A 89 4.41 -2.60 -13.17
CA ASN A 89 5.04 -1.28 -12.99
C ASN A 89 5.92 -1.18 -11.75
N GLY A 90 6.01 -2.23 -10.96
CA GLY A 90 6.89 -2.26 -9.81
C GLY A 90 6.25 -1.71 -8.56
N THR A 91 6.92 -1.95 -7.43
CA THR A 91 6.54 -1.45 -6.12
C THR A 91 7.76 -0.75 -5.54
N PHE A 92 7.56 0.46 -5.03
CA PHE A 92 8.66 1.28 -4.58
C PHE A 92 8.43 1.75 -3.16
N VAL A 93 9.51 1.77 -2.38
CA VAL A 93 9.46 2.25 -1.01
C VAL A 93 10.50 3.37 -0.89
N ASN A 94 10.01 4.55 -0.54
CA ASN A 94 10.86 5.73 -0.43
C ASN A 94 11.69 5.92 -1.70
#